data_235666f72b63596e2101387e42986e5b
#
_entry.id   235666f72b63596e2101387e42986e5b
#
_cell.length_a   1.000
_cell.length_b   1.000
_cell.length_c   1.000
_cell.angle_alpha   90.00
_cell.angle_beta   90.00
_cell.angle_gamma   90.00
#
_symmetry.space_group_name_H-M   'P 1'
#
loop_
_entity.id
_entity.type
_entity.pdbx_description
1 polymer ?
#
loop_
_entity_poly.entity_id
_entity_poly.type
_entity_poly.pdbx_seq_one_letter_code
_entity_poly.pdbx_strand_id
1 'polypeptide(L)'
;MIKLTEKIGYGFGDMASSMFWKLFGAYLMIFYTDVFGLPAAAVGTMFLITRIWDSVFDPIVGVAADRTQTRWGKFRPYLLWLAIPFAAIGVLTFMTPSFGQTGNLIYAYITYSLMMMVYSAINVPYASLHGVMSPLPQDRNTLSTYRMVFAYIGSFIALLLFMPMVRFFSGNSDELADQQHGWTMAIVVIAILCAILFYGCFAWTKERVKPIKEQQGSLKDDLRDLLHNKPWWILLGAGVSALVFNSIRDGATVYYFKYFIIEEAYANVSLFGVSFVLSGLYLAVGQAANIVGVILAAPLSNQIGKKRTYMGSMLIASVLSILFFWLDKTDLALIFTFQVFISICAGSIFPLLWSMYADCTDYSELKTGNRATGLIFSSSSMSQKFGWAIGTAITGWLLAFFGFQANTVQSEETISGIKMFLSFLPAVGTILSVVFIAFYPLSETKMKEITATLETKRKETNE
;
A
#
# COMPACT_ATOMS: atom_id res chain seq x y z
N MET A 1 5.69 17.69 25.29
CA MET A 1 6.39 17.19 24.07
C MET A 1 6.59 15.68 24.16
N ILE A 2 6.33 14.98 23.09
CA ILE A 2 6.60 13.54 22.98
C ILE A 2 8.10 13.30 22.90
N LYS A 3 8.61 12.30 23.64
CA LYS A 3 10.03 11.92 23.63
C LYS A 3 10.43 11.32 22.27
N LEU A 4 11.70 11.43 21.91
CA LEU A 4 12.23 10.84 20.66
C LEU A 4 11.99 9.32 20.59
N THR A 5 12.18 8.61 21.72
CA THR A 5 11.90 7.17 21.83
C THR A 5 10.46 6.82 21.47
N GLU A 6 9.49 7.64 21.84
CA GLU A 6 8.08 7.40 21.52
C GLU A 6 7.77 7.66 20.06
N LYS A 7 8.43 8.65 19.44
CA LYS A 7 8.31 8.91 18.00
C LYS A 7 8.85 7.74 17.18
N ILE A 8 10.02 7.23 17.54
CA ILE A 8 10.64 6.06 16.92
C ILE A 8 9.76 4.82 17.16
N GLY A 9 9.34 4.60 18.41
CA GLY A 9 8.48 3.47 18.76
C GLY A 9 7.17 3.47 18.01
N TYR A 10 6.56 4.64 17.81
CA TYR A 10 5.36 4.74 16.97
C TYR A 10 5.66 4.41 15.50
N GLY A 11 6.81 4.86 14.96
CA GLY A 11 7.26 4.50 13.62
C GLY A 11 7.43 2.99 13.40
N PHE A 12 7.86 2.25 14.41
CA PHE A 12 8.05 0.78 14.32
C PHE A 12 6.77 0.03 13.94
N GLY A 13 5.60 0.48 14.39
CA GLY A 13 4.32 -0.15 14.03
C GLY A 13 4.04 -0.11 12.53
N ASP A 14 4.29 1.03 11.90
CA ASP A 14 4.08 1.17 10.44
C ASP A 14 5.21 0.53 9.63
N MET A 15 6.44 0.51 10.16
CA MET A 15 7.54 -0.22 9.57
C MET A 15 7.22 -1.71 9.45
N ALA A 16 6.76 -2.35 10.54
CA ALA A 16 6.37 -3.76 10.54
C ALA A 16 5.22 -4.04 9.57
N SER A 17 4.17 -3.23 9.60
CA SER A 17 3.02 -3.38 8.71
C SER A 17 3.40 -3.22 7.25
N SER A 18 4.22 -2.22 6.94
CA SER A 18 4.63 -1.90 5.56
C SER A 18 5.57 -2.94 4.96
N MET A 19 6.40 -3.62 5.78
CA MET A 19 7.21 -4.74 5.31
C MET A 19 6.34 -5.85 4.73
N PHE A 20 5.34 -6.34 5.48
CA PHE A 20 4.42 -7.37 4.99
C PHE A 20 3.57 -6.89 3.82
N TRP A 21 3.05 -5.65 3.90
CA TRP A 21 2.23 -5.09 2.83
C TRP A 21 2.95 -5.08 1.49
N LYS A 22 4.21 -4.66 1.48
CA LYS A 22 5.02 -4.61 0.26
C LYS A 22 5.42 -6.00 -0.24
N LEU A 23 5.73 -6.94 0.64
CA LEU A 23 5.99 -8.33 0.25
C LEU A 23 4.75 -8.97 -0.38
N PHE A 24 3.57 -8.73 0.16
CA PHE A 24 2.33 -9.23 -0.42
C PHE A 24 2.05 -8.60 -1.78
N GLY A 25 2.22 -7.29 -1.92
CA GLY A 25 2.00 -6.60 -3.20
C GLY A 25 2.95 -7.04 -4.31
N ALA A 26 4.22 -7.28 -3.97
CA ALA A 26 5.26 -7.58 -4.95
C ALA A 26 5.47 -9.09 -5.20
N TYR A 27 5.40 -9.90 -4.15
CA TYR A 27 5.88 -11.29 -4.22
C TYR A 27 4.83 -12.36 -3.98
N LEU A 28 3.68 -12.05 -3.33
CA LEU A 28 2.73 -13.10 -2.97
C LEU A 28 2.07 -13.75 -4.19
N MET A 29 1.81 -12.97 -5.25
CA MET A 29 1.24 -13.50 -6.49
C MET A 29 2.15 -14.54 -7.11
N ILE A 30 3.44 -14.21 -7.32
CA ILE A 30 4.41 -15.14 -7.91
C ILE A 30 4.71 -16.32 -6.98
N PHE A 31 4.70 -16.12 -5.67
CA PHE A 31 4.80 -17.23 -4.73
C PHE A 31 3.68 -18.25 -4.93
N TYR A 32 2.42 -17.78 -5.01
CA TYR A 32 1.29 -18.68 -5.20
C TYR A 32 1.29 -19.36 -6.57
N THR A 33 1.73 -18.69 -7.64
CA THR A 33 1.76 -19.28 -8.98
C THR A 33 2.96 -20.19 -9.21
N ASP A 34 4.16 -19.70 -8.92
CA ASP A 34 5.42 -20.35 -9.33
C ASP A 34 5.99 -21.31 -8.28
N VAL A 35 5.73 -21.06 -6.99
CA VAL A 35 6.29 -21.85 -5.87
C VAL A 35 5.25 -22.78 -5.28
N PHE A 36 4.01 -22.31 -5.11
CA PHE A 36 2.92 -23.12 -4.57
C PHE A 36 2.10 -23.83 -5.66
N GLY A 37 2.20 -23.39 -6.92
CA GLY A 37 1.59 -24.05 -8.08
C GLY A 37 0.10 -23.81 -8.24
N LEU A 38 -0.43 -22.66 -7.79
CA LEU A 38 -1.84 -22.32 -7.93
C LEU A 38 -2.11 -21.59 -9.25
N PRO A 39 -3.29 -21.80 -9.88
CA PRO A 39 -3.65 -21.07 -11.11
C PRO A 39 -3.76 -19.56 -10.88
N ALA A 40 -3.12 -18.74 -11.73
CA ALA A 40 -3.06 -17.29 -11.60
C ALA A 40 -4.45 -16.62 -11.49
N ALA A 41 -5.43 -17.09 -12.27
CA ALA A 41 -6.80 -16.58 -12.20
C ALA A 41 -7.46 -16.83 -10.84
N ALA A 42 -7.24 -18.01 -10.24
CA ALA A 42 -7.78 -18.35 -8.92
C ALA A 42 -7.14 -17.46 -7.83
N VAL A 43 -5.84 -17.21 -7.92
CA VAL A 43 -5.11 -16.32 -7.01
C VAL A 43 -5.61 -14.87 -7.13
N GLY A 44 -5.78 -14.37 -8.35
CA GLY A 44 -6.35 -13.02 -8.58
C GLY A 44 -7.75 -12.87 -7.99
N THR A 45 -8.61 -13.87 -8.18
CA THR A 45 -9.97 -13.93 -7.60
C THR A 45 -9.92 -13.96 -6.07
N MET A 46 -9.00 -14.74 -5.50
CA MET A 46 -8.78 -14.81 -4.05
C MET A 46 -8.43 -13.42 -3.49
N PHE A 47 -7.51 -12.70 -4.11
CA PHE A 47 -7.14 -11.36 -3.66
C PHE A 47 -8.32 -10.39 -3.68
N LEU A 48 -9.18 -10.45 -4.68
CA LEU A 48 -10.37 -9.60 -4.75
C LEU A 48 -11.39 -9.93 -3.66
N ILE A 49 -11.75 -11.21 -3.50
CA ILE A 49 -12.76 -11.65 -2.53
C ILE A 49 -12.31 -11.34 -1.09
N THR A 50 -11.06 -11.64 -0.76
CA THR A 50 -10.54 -11.41 0.59
C THR A 50 -10.49 -9.93 0.94
N ARG A 51 -10.30 -9.02 -0.03
CA ARG A 51 -10.34 -7.57 0.20
C ARG A 51 -11.73 -7.02 0.46
N ILE A 52 -12.75 -7.60 -0.16
CA ILE A 52 -14.14 -7.26 0.16
C ILE A 52 -14.41 -7.61 1.62
N TRP A 53 -14.02 -8.81 2.03
CA TRP A 53 -14.15 -9.26 3.41
C TRP A 53 -13.39 -8.38 4.41
N ASP A 54 -12.13 -8.06 4.11
CA ASP A 54 -11.27 -7.18 4.92
C ASP A 54 -11.91 -5.80 5.16
N SER A 55 -12.56 -5.24 4.13
CA SER A 55 -13.24 -3.94 4.24
C SER A 55 -14.46 -3.98 5.18
N VAL A 56 -15.12 -5.12 5.32
CA VAL A 56 -16.22 -5.33 6.29
C VAL A 56 -15.66 -5.55 7.69
N PHE A 57 -14.49 -6.12 7.81
CA PHE A 57 -13.87 -6.45 9.09
C PHE A 57 -13.30 -5.22 9.83
N ASP A 58 -12.80 -4.21 9.12
CA ASP A 58 -12.22 -3.00 9.71
C ASP A 58 -13.16 -2.27 10.71
N PRO A 59 -14.43 -1.98 10.39
CA PRO A 59 -15.36 -1.38 11.34
C PRO A 59 -15.59 -2.23 12.58
N ILE A 60 -15.63 -3.56 12.45
CA ILE A 60 -15.79 -4.49 13.57
C ILE A 60 -14.61 -4.35 14.54
N VAL A 61 -13.38 -4.33 14.00
CA VAL A 61 -12.16 -4.10 14.78
C VAL A 61 -12.18 -2.73 15.45
N GLY A 62 -12.59 -1.69 14.73
CA GLY A 62 -12.70 -0.32 15.27
C GLY A 62 -13.59 -0.28 16.51
N VAL A 63 -14.80 -0.85 16.42
CA VAL A 63 -15.74 -0.93 17.54
C VAL A 63 -15.19 -1.77 18.70
N ALA A 64 -14.53 -2.88 18.41
CA ALA A 64 -13.90 -3.72 19.44
C ALA A 64 -12.77 -2.95 20.16
N ALA A 65 -11.93 -2.23 19.42
CA ALA A 65 -10.84 -1.43 19.97
C ALA A 65 -11.37 -0.29 20.86
N ASP A 66 -12.44 0.39 20.45
CA ASP A 66 -13.03 1.48 21.23
C ASP A 66 -13.65 0.99 22.57
N ARG A 67 -14.13 -0.23 22.61
CA ARG A 67 -14.70 -0.85 23.83
C ARG A 67 -13.65 -1.51 24.72
N THR A 68 -12.44 -1.69 24.22
CA THR A 68 -11.35 -2.31 24.98
C THR A 68 -10.89 -1.37 26.10
N GLN A 69 -10.78 -1.89 27.31
CA GLN A 69 -10.24 -1.18 28.47
C GLN A 69 -9.27 -2.09 29.22
N THR A 70 -8.00 -1.75 29.21
CA THR A 70 -6.96 -2.52 29.89
C THR A 70 -6.05 -1.59 30.69
N ARG A 71 -5.20 -2.20 31.55
CA ARG A 71 -4.15 -1.48 32.29
C ARG A 71 -3.11 -0.80 31.38
N TRP A 72 -3.01 -1.23 30.12
CA TRP A 72 -2.07 -0.67 29.13
C TRP A 72 -2.68 0.37 28.18
N GLY A 73 -3.99 0.64 28.31
CA GLY A 73 -4.76 1.51 27.44
C GLY A 73 -5.81 0.76 26.62
N LYS A 74 -6.33 1.44 25.59
CA LYS A 74 -7.34 0.89 24.67
C LYS A 74 -6.72 0.22 23.44
N PHE A 75 -5.75 0.88 22.81
CA PHE A 75 -5.22 0.53 21.49
C PHE A 75 -3.89 -0.23 21.57
N ARG A 76 -3.02 0.11 22.53
CA ARG A 76 -1.71 -0.54 22.72
C ARG A 76 -1.79 -2.05 22.96
N PRO A 77 -2.77 -2.61 23.69
CA PRO A 77 -2.87 -4.05 23.92
C PRO A 77 -2.92 -4.87 22.63
N TYR A 78 -3.50 -4.34 21.56
CA TYR A 78 -3.58 -5.01 20.26
C TYR A 78 -2.20 -5.25 19.66
N LEU A 79 -1.27 -4.30 19.82
CA LEU A 79 0.13 -4.45 19.39
C LEU A 79 0.83 -5.59 20.15
N LEU A 80 0.52 -5.76 21.44
CA LEU A 80 1.08 -6.84 22.26
C LEU A 80 0.49 -8.20 21.91
N TRP A 81 -0.85 -8.28 21.84
CA TRP A 81 -1.55 -9.54 21.66
C TRP A 81 -1.43 -10.11 20.25
N LEU A 82 -1.41 -9.23 19.24
CA LEU A 82 -1.47 -9.63 17.84
C LEU A 82 -0.10 -9.69 17.17
N ALA A 83 1.00 -9.27 17.80
CA ALA A 83 2.34 -9.35 17.22
C ALA A 83 2.73 -10.79 16.84
N ILE A 84 2.50 -11.77 17.74
CA ILE A 84 2.78 -13.19 17.46
C ILE A 84 1.78 -13.78 16.45
N PRO A 85 0.43 -13.64 16.60
CA PRO A 85 -0.50 -14.05 15.58
C PRO A 85 -0.19 -13.48 14.18
N PHE A 86 0.18 -12.20 14.09
CA PHE A 86 0.58 -11.55 12.84
C PHE A 86 1.79 -12.26 12.21
N ALA A 87 2.84 -12.48 12.99
CA ALA A 87 4.04 -13.18 12.53
C ALA A 87 3.72 -14.63 12.12
N ALA A 88 2.98 -15.37 12.96
CA ALA A 88 2.66 -16.78 12.71
C ALA A 88 1.80 -16.96 11.45
N ILE A 89 0.73 -16.18 11.28
CA ILE A 89 -0.13 -16.27 10.10
C ILE A 89 0.59 -15.76 8.85
N GLY A 90 1.45 -14.74 9.00
CA GLY A 90 2.33 -14.30 7.92
C GLY A 90 3.24 -15.41 7.41
N VAL A 91 3.82 -16.21 8.30
CA VAL A 91 4.60 -17.40 7.93
C VAL A 91 3.71 -18.45 7.26
N LEU A 92 2.54 -18.78 7.85
CA LEU A 92 1.61 -19.74 7.28
C LEU A 92 1.17 -19.35 5.85
N THR A 93 1.06 -18.07 5.53
CA THR A 93 0.70 -17.59 4.19
C THR A 93 1.75 -17.94 3.12
N PHE A 94 3.01 -18.14 3.52
CA PHE A 94 4.13 -18.53 2.65
C PHE A 94 4.60 -19.98 2.87
N MET A 95 3.78 -20.81 3.46
CA MET A 95 4.03 -22.25 3.52
C MET A 95 3.35 -22.97 2.35
N THR A 96 3.91 -24.11 1.95
CA THR A 96 3.47 -24.90 0.79
C THR A 96 3.09 -26.33 1.19
N PRO A 97 1.98 -26.52 1.93
CA PRO A 97 1.52 -27.88 2.27
C PRO A 97 1.06 -28.64 1.01
N SER A 98 1.08 -29.96 1.06
CA SER A 98 0.71 -30.86 -0.06
C SER A 98 -0.68 -31.45 0.17
N PHE A 99 -1.75 -30.65 0.02
CA PHE A 99 -3.14 -31.13 0.15
C PHE A 99 -3.83 -31.41 -1.19
N GLY A 100 -3.07 -31.45 -2.29
CA GLY A 100 -3.60 -31.48 -3.64
C GLY A 100 -4.10 -30.13 -4.12
N GLN A 101 -4.41 -29.99 -5.41
CA GLN A 101 -4.70 -28.67 -6.02
C GLN A 101 -5.84 -27.90 -5.33
N THR A 102 -6.97 -28.55 -5.07
CA THR A 102 -8.12 -27.93 -4.39
C THR A 102 -7.81 -27.62 -2.93
N GLY A 103 -7.14 -28.53 -2.21
CA GLY A 103 -6.75 -28.34 -0.82
C GLY A 103 -5.75 -27.18 -0.65
N ASN A 104 -4.78 -27.06 -1.55
CA ASN A 104 -3.82 -25.96 -1.56
C ASN A 104 -4.50 -24.60 -1.80
N LEU A 105 -5.49 -24.56 -2.70
CA LEU A 105 -6.26 -23.34 -2.95
C LEU A 105 -7.08 -22.94 -1.71
N ILE A 106 -7.76 -23.89 -1.07
CA ILE A 106 -8.51 -23.64 0.17
C ILE A 106 -7.56 -23.15 1.28
N TYR A 107 -6.40 -23.76 1.42
CA TYR A 107 -5.37 -23.33 2.36
C TYR A 107 -4.93 -21.90 2.12
N ALA A 108 -4.66 -21.52 0.86
CA ALA A 108 -4.30 -20.16 0.49
C ALA A 108 -5.41 -19.14 0.84
N TYR A 109 -6.68 -19.46 0.54
CA TYR A 109 -7.81 -18.62 0.92
C TYR A 109 -7.91 -18.41 2.42
N ILE A 110 -7.77 -19.48 3.21
CA ILE A 110 -7.88 -19.42 4.68
C ILE A 110 -6.73 -18.59 5.25
N THR A 111 -5.48 -18.91 4.90
CA THR A 111 -4.30 -18.24 5.47
C THR A 111 -4.23 -16.78 5.07
N TYR A 112 -4.51 -16.46 3.80
CA TYR A 112 -4.52 -15.06 3.35
C TYR A 112 -5.68 -14.26 3.96
N SER A 113 -6.88 -14.83 4.09
CA SER A 113 -8.01 -14.18 4.75
C SER A 113 -7.71 -13.91 6.24
N LEU A 114 -7.17 -14.90 6.95
CA LEU A 114 -6.75 -14.74 8.35
C LEU A 114 -5.65 -13.68 8.47
N MET A 115 -4.69 -13.64 7.54
CA MET A 115 -3.65 -12.63 7.54
C MET A 115 -4.22 -11.21 7.38
N MET A 116 -5.19 -11.03 6.47
CA MET A 116 -5.84 -9.73 6.30
C MET A 116 -6.64 -9.33 7.55
N MET A 117 -7.33 -10.28 8.20
CA MET A 117 -8.04 -10.02 9.46
C MET A 117 -7.09 -9.58 10.58
N VAL A 118 -5.97 -10.27 10.76
CA VAL A 118 -4.97 -9.92 11.79
C VAL A 118 -4.25 -8.62 11.42
N TYR A 119 -3.98 -8.40 10.14
CA TYR A 119 -3.43 -7.13 9.65
C TYR A 119 -4.34 -5.96 10.03
N SER A 120 -5.65 -6.06 9.76
CA SER A 120 -6.63 -5.04 10.15
C SER A 120 -6.77 -4.93 11.67
N ALA A 121 -6.78 -6.06 12.38
CA ALA A 121 -6.90 -6.08 13.85
C ALA A 121 -5.72 -5.41 14.57
N ILE A 122 -4.54 -5.35 13.98
CA ILE A 122 -3.39 -4.62 14.55
C ILE A 122 -3.31 -3.19 14.03
N ASN A 123 -3.62 -2.95 12.76
CA ASN A 123 -3.42 -1.64 12.13
C ASN A 123 -4.52 -0.63 12.47
N VAL A 124 -5.77 -1.04 12.64
CA VAL A 124 -6.88 -0.14 13.03
C VAL A 124 -6.64 0.46 14.42
N PRO A 125 -6.35 -0.32 15.48
CA PRO A 125 -5.97 0.24 16.77
C PRO A 125 -4.66 1.04 16.73
N TYR A 126 -3.67 0.61 15.94
CA TYR A 126 -2.42 1.35 15.77
C TYR A 126 -2.65 2.74 15.15
N ALA A 127 -3.50 2.85 14.13
CA ALA A 127 -3.88 4.13 13.56
C ALA A 127 -4.61 5.02 14.58
N SER A 128 -5.50 4.43 15.39
CA SER A 128 -6.25 5.13 16.45
C SER A 128 -5.34 5.60 17.60
N LEU A 129 -4.25 4.88 17.87
CA LEU A 129 -3.23 5.26 18.87
C LEU A 129 -2.62 6.64 18.58
N HIS A 130 -2.49 7.02 17.30
CA HIS A 130 -2.02 8.34 16.89
C HIS A 130 -2.78 9.50 17.57
N GLY A 131 -4.11 9.38 17.63
CA GLY A 131 -4.97 10.42 18.19
C GLY A 131 -4.87 10.56 19.71
N VAL A 132 -4.44 9.50 20.41
CA VAL A 132 -4.41 9.47 21.90
C VAL A 132 -3.01 9.58 22.50
N MET A 133 -1.95 9.62 21.70
CA MET A 133 -0.58 9.78 22.19
C MET A 133 -0.29 11.21 22.67
N SER A 134 -0.82 12.24 22.00
CA SER A 134 -0.64 13.64 22.39
C SER A 134 -1.88 14.49 22.08
N PRO A 135 -2.20 15.46 22.96
CA PRO A 135 -3.22 16.46 22.68
C PRO A 135 -2.74 17.55 21.70
N LEU A 136 -1.42 17.71 21.52
CA LEU A 136 -0.83 18.79 20.75
C LEU A 136 -0.79 18.46 19.25
N PRO A 137 -1.37 19.30 18.37
CA PRO A 137 -1.35 19.08 16.92
C PRO A 137 0.07 18.97 16.33
N GLN A 138 1.02 19.73 16.84
CA GLN A 138 2.43 19.70 16.40
C GLN A 138 3.09 18.33 16.67
N ASP A 139 2.81 17.73 17.83
CA ASP A 139 3.30 16.40 18.17
C ASP A 139 2.70 15.35 17.22
N ARG A 140 1.39 15.46 16.89
CA ARG A 140 0.71 14.56 15.96
C ARG A 140 1.30 14.66 14.55
N ASN A 141 1.59 15.86 14.06
CA ASN A 141 2.26 16.03 12.77
C ASN A 141 3.63 15.38 12.75
N THR A 142 4.41 15.54 13.83
CA THR A 142 5.71 14.90 13.97
C THR A 142 5.58 13.38 13.98
N LEU A 143 4.62 12.82 14.73
CA LEU A 143 4.36 11.37 14.74
C LEU A 143 4.01 10.84 13.34
N SER A 144 3.18 11.56 12.58
CA SER A 144 2.83 11.19 11.20
C SER A 144 4.07 11.16 10.29
N THR A 145 4.99 12.13 10.45
CA THR A 145 6.25 12.15 9.68
C THR A 145 7.11 10.93 10.00
N TYR A 146 7.32 10.63 11.29
CA TYR A 146 8.07 9.45 11.71
C TYR A 146 7.44 8.17 11.19
N ARG A 147 6.12 8.04 11.31
CA ARG A 147 5.35 6.92 10.78
C ARG A 147 5.64 6.68 9.30
N MET A 148 5.51 7.71 8.46
CA MET A 148 5.75 7.60 7.03
C MET A 148 7.20 7.23 6.69
N VAL A 149 8.18 7.88 7.34
CA VAL A 149 9.59 7.58 7.11
C VAL A 149 9.89 6.11 7.44
N PHE A 150 9.40 5.61 8.59
CA PHE A 150 9.62 4.23 8.98
C PHE A 150 8.90 3.23 8.08
N ALA A 151 7.69 3.56 7.58
CA ALA A 151 6.99 2.75 6.59
C ALA A 151 7.81 2.56 5.31
N TYR A 152 8.38 3.64 4.79
CA TYR A 152 9.23 3.58 3.59
C TYR A 152 10.54 2.82 3.84
N ILE A 153 11.19 3.04 5.00
CA ILE A 153 12.40 2.29 5.38
C ILE A 153 12.08 0.79 5.46
N GLY A 154 10.99 0.41 6.13
CA GLY A 154 10.57 -0.99 6.23
C GLY A 154 10.29 -1.62 4.87
N SER A 155 9.54 -0.93 4.02
CA SER A 155 9.26 -1.36 2.65
C SER A 155 10.53 -1.55 1.83
N PHE A 156 11.47 -0.59 1.91
CA PHE A 156 12.75 -0.66 1.21
C PHE A 156 13.58 -1.87 1.66
N ILE A 157 13.72 -2.05 2.98
CA ILE A 157 14.45 -3.19 3.55
C ILE A 157 13.85 -4.52 3.12
N ALA A 158 12.51 -4.64 3.21
CA ALA A 158 11.82 -5.85 2.83
C ALA A 158 12.03 -6.20 1.35
N LEU A 159 11.84 -5.24 0.44
CA LEU A 159 12.00 -5.46 -1.00
C LEU A 159 13.46 -5.76 -1.39
N LEU A 160 14.42 -5.10 -0.74
CA LEU A 160 15.84 -5.28 -1.04
C LEU A 160 16.37 -6.63 -0.56
N LEU A 161 15.99 -7.05 0.65
CA LEU A 161 16.60 -8.21 1.31
C LEU A 161 15.82 -9.52 1.13
N PHE A 162 14.54 -9.48 0.78
CA PHE A 162 13.70 -10.68 0.75
C PHE A 162 14.21 -11.74 -0.23
N MET A 163 14.41 -11.39 -1.50
CA MET A 163 14.90 -12.35 -2.51
C MET A 163 16.34 -12.85 -2.27
N PRO A 164 17.31 -12.01 -1.83
CA PRO A 164 18.58 -12.50 -1.34
C PRO A 164 18.48 -13.53 -0.22
N MET A 165 17.56 -13.30 0.76
CA MET A 165 17.31 -14.29 1.82
C MET A 165 16.70 -15.58 1.27
N VAL A 166 15.75 -15.48 0.32
CA VAL A 166 15.18 -16.67 -0.34
C VAL A 166 16.29 -17.48 -0.99
N ARG A 167 17.17 -16.87 -1.78
CA ARG A 167 18.31 -17.54 -2.43
C ARG A 167 19.28 -18.15 -1.42
N PHE A 168 19.59 -17.44 -0.37
CA PHE A 168 20.47 -17.93 0.70
C PHE A 168 19.91 -19.18 1.36
N PHE A 169 18.63 -19.17 1.74
CA PHE A 169 17.99 -20.30 2.41
C PHE A 169 17.63 -21.46 1.48
N SER A 170 17.48 -21.21 0.16
CA SER A 170 17.34 -22.30 -0.84
C SER A 170 18.68 -22.90 -1.26
N GLY A 171 19.81 -22.44 -0.70
CA GLY A 171 21.15 -22.90 -1.09
C GLY A 171 21.52 -22.57 -2.53
N ASN A 172 20.91 -21.54 -3.14
CA ASN A 172 20.99 -21.21 -4.56
C ASN A 172 20.55 -22.37 -5.48
N SER A 173 19.71 -23.27 -5.00
CA SER A 173 19.13 -24.38 -5.76
C SER A 173 17.89 -23.92 -6.53
N ASP A 174 17.69 -24.47 -7.73
CA ASP A 174 16.50 -24.24 -8.54
C ASP A 174 15.44 -25.34 -8.31
N GLU A 175 15.72 -26.32 -7.44
CA GLU A 175 14.74 -27.36 -7.09
C GLU A 175 13.56 -26.74 -6.34
N LEU A 176 12.35 -27.16 -6.71
CA LEU A 176 11.11 -26.59 -6.16
C LEU A 176 11.03 -26.72 -4.63
N ALA A 177 11.48 -27.84 -4.07
CA ALA A 177 11.47 -28.09 -2.62
C ALA A 177 12.41 -27.10 -1.87
N ASP A 178 13.59 -26.83 -2.43
CA ASP A 178 14.55 -25.89 -1.87
C ASP A 178 14.03 -24.47 -1.99
N GLN A 179 13.40 -24.10 -3.11
CA GLN A 179 12.74 -22.81 -3.28
C GLN A 179 11.62 -22.62 -2.26
N GLN A 180 10.75 -23.60 -2.06
CA GLN A 180 9.68 -23.57 -1.05
C GLN A 180 10.26 -23.36 0.36
N HIS A 181 11.34 -24.05 0.69
CA HIS A 181 12.07 -23.88 1.95
C HIS A 181 12.63 -22.45 2.07
N GLY A 182 13.30 -21.95 1.03
CA GLY A 182 13.88 -20.62 0.97
C GLY A 182 12.85 -19.51 1.22
N TRP A 183 11.70 -19.58 0.56
CA TRP A 183 10.60 -18.62 0.75
C TRP A 183 10.06 -18.66 2.17
N THR A 184 9.82 -19.85 2.73
CA THR A 184 9.32 -20.01 4.10
C THR A 184 10.32 -19.46 5.11
N MET A 185 11.62 -19.74 4.96
CA MET A 185 12.64 -19.25 5.90
C MET A 185 12.86 -17.74 5.79
N ALA A 186 12.82 -17.16 4.60
CA ALA A 186 12.92 -15.73 4.40
C ALA A 186 11.77 -14.99 5.10
N ILE A 187 10.52 -15.46 4.95
CA ILE A 187 9.40 -14.84 5.63
C ILE A 187 9.42 -15.04 7.15
N VAL A 188 9.97 -16.14 7.67
CA VAL A 188 10.17 -16.35 9.10
C VAL A 188 11.07 -15.24 9.69
N VAL A 189 12.18 -14.92 9.02
CA VAL A 189 13.09 -13.83 9.46
C VAL A 189 12.35 -12.50 9.48
N ILE A 190 11.60 -12.17 8.43
CA ILE A 190 10.81 -10.93 8.37
C ILE A 190 9.72 -10.93 9.45
N ALA A 191 9.03 -12.05 9.67
CA ALA A 191 7.98 -12.17 10.67
C ALA A 191 8.49 -11.95 12.10
N ILE A 192 9.65 -12.50 12.43
CA ILE A 192 10.33 -12.28 13.71
C ILE A 192 10.69 -10.79 13.88
N LEU A 193 11.26 -10.17 12.84
CA LEU A 193 11.58 -8.76 12.87
C LEU A 193 10.32 -7.90 13.07
N CYS A 194 9.24 -8.19 12.37
CA CYS A 194 7.98 -7.47 12.53
C CYS A 194 7.38 -7.64 13.94
N ALA A 195 7.45 -8.83 14.52
CA ALA A 195 7.01 -9.06 15.90
C ALA A 195 7.83 -8.22 16.89
N ILE A 196 9.14 -8.17 16.73
CA ILE A 196 10.04 -7.34 17.55
C ILE A 196 9.67 -5.85 17.41
N LEU A 197 9.41 -5.38 16.19
CA LEU A 197 9.01 -4.00 15.91
C LEU A 197 7.66 -3.67 16.56
N PHE A 198 6.66 -4.55 16.50
CA PHE A 198 5.37 -4.34 17.17
C PHE A 198 5.51 -4.31 18.68
N TYR A 199 6.36 -5.19 19.27
CA TYR A 199 6.66 -5.14 20.70
C TYR A 199 7.42 -3.85 21.08
N GLY A 200 8.34 -3.38 20.23
CA GLY A 200 9.00 -2.09 20.40
C GLY A 200 8.00 -0.92 20.35
N CYS A 201 7.05 -0.98 19.42
CA CYS A 201 5.97 0.00 19.35
C CYS A 201 5.11 -0.01 20.62
N PHE A 202 4.71 -1.17 21.10
CA PHE A 202 4.00 -1.31 22.38
C PHE A 202 4.79 -0.76 23.56
N ALA A 203 6.09 -1.14 23.69
CA ALA A 203 6.91 -0.78 24.83
C ALA A 203 7.21 0.73 24.91
N TRP A 204 7.42 1.38 23.76
CA TRP A 204 7.87 2.77 23.69
C TRP A 204 6.77 3.79 23.50
N THR A 205 5.53 3.39 23.20
CA THR A 205 4.39 4.31 23.08
C THR A 205 3.57 4.38 24.36
N LYS A 206 2.84 5.49 24.56
CA LYS A 206 1.93 5.68 25.71
C LYS A 206 0.67 6.42 25.27
N GLU A 207 -0.48 5.94 25.74
CA GLU A 207 -1.75 6.64 25.61
C GLU A 207 -1.91 7.68 26.72
N ARG A 208 -2.15 8.95 26.36
CA ARG A 208 -2.27 10.06 27.30
C ARG A 208 -3.61 10.75 27.25
N VAL A 209 -4.24 10.76 26.05
CA VAL A 209 -5.48 11.47 25.81
C VAL A 209 -6.64 10.47 25.92
N LYS A 210 -7.58 10.74 26.83
CA LYS A 210 -8.86 10.03 26.82
C LYS A 210 -9.73 10.68 25.73
N PRO A 211 -10.28 9.92 24.76
CA PRO A 211 -11.16 10.47 23.76
C PRO A 211 -12.34 11.16 24.42
N ILE A 212 -12.56 12.43 24.08
CA ILE A 212 -13.83 13.11 24.41
C ILE A 212 -14.89 12.42 23.55
N LYS A 213 -16.04 12.09 24.14
CA LYS A 213 -17.18 11.60 23.36
C LYS A 213 -17.51 12.65 22.30
N GLU A 214 -17.16 12.39 21.05
CA GLU A 214 -17.61 13.22 19.94
C GLU A 214 -19.15 13.22 19.94
N GLN A 215 -19.75 14.38 19.79
CA GLN A 215 -21.18 14.46 19.51
C GLN A 215 -21.40 13.74 18.17
N GLN A 216 -21.97 12.55 18.24
CA GLN A 216 -22.27 11.75 17.07
C GLN A 216 -23.44 12.43 16.35
N GLY A 217 -23.14 13.11 15.24
CA GLY A 217 -24.13 13.35 14.21
C GLY A 217 -24.76 12.03 13.75
N SER A 218 -25.95 12.05 13.16
CA SER A 218 -26.56 10.84 12.64
C SER A 218 -25.67 10.27 11.52
N LEU A 219 -25.13 9.06 11.72
CA LEU A 219 -24.31 8.36 10.72
C LEU A 219 -24.99 8.30 9.34
N LYS A 220 -26.33 8.29 9.33
CA LYS A 220 -27.15 8.30 8.12
C LYS A 220 -27.08 9.63 7.37
N ASP A 221 -27.03 10.75 8.08
CA ASP A 221 -26.94 12.07 7.48
C ASP A 221 -25.52 12.30 6.93
N ASP A 222 -24.49 11.91 7.70
CA ASP A 222 -23.08 11.96 7.25
C ASP A 222 -22.87 11.14 5.98
N LEU A 223 -23.44 9.92 5.91
CA LEU A 223 -23.36 9.07 4.73
C LEU A 223 -24.09 9.67 3.53
N ARG A 224 -25.26 10.27 3.77
CA ARG A 224 -26.03 10.96 2.73
C ARG A 224 -25.25 12.16 2.18
N ASP A 225 -24.63 12.94 3.04
CA ASP A 225 -23.83 14.10 2.66
C ASP A 225 -22.59 13.67 1.84
N LEU A 226 -21.92 12.59 2.25
CA LEU A 226 -20.80 12.00 1.51
C LEU A 226 -21.22 11.57 0.10
N LEU A 227 -22.34 10.87 -0.02
CA LEU A 227 -22.83 10.39 -1.33
C LEU A 227 -23.20 11.54 -2.29
N HIS A 228 -23.56 12.71 -1.76
CA HIS A 228 -23.82 13.92 -2.54
C HIS A 228 -22.58 14.80 -2.79
N ASN A 229 -21.42 14.42 -2.23
CA ASN A 229 -20.17 15.14 -2.40
C ASN A 229 -19.49 14.76 -3.72
N LYS A 230 -19.80 15.48 -4.81
CA LYS A 230 -19.21 15.23 -6.14
C LYS A 230 -17.67 15.26 -6.17
N PRO A 231 -16.97 16.24 -5.55
CA PRO A 231 -15.51 16.23 -5.45
C PRO A 231 -14.95 14.94 -4.87
N TRP A 232 -15.59 14.38 -3.85
CA TRP A 232 -15.19 13.15 -3.21
C TRP A 232 -15.27 11.94 -4.17
N TRP A 233 -16.36 11.80 -4.94
CA TRP A 233 -16.48 10.71 -5.94
C TRP A 233 -15.36 10.75 -7.00
N ILE A 234 -15.01 11.97 -7.44
CA ILE A 234 -13.92 12.18 -8.39
C ILE A 234 -12.58 11.74 -7.79
N LEU A 235 -12.30 12.12 -6.55
CA LEU A 235 -11.07 11.70 -5.87
C LEU A 235 -11.05 10.20 -5.58
N LEU A 236 -12.20 9.62 -5.26
CA LEU A 236 -12.33 8.17 -5.08
C LEU A 236 -11.93 7.44 -6.37
N GLY A 237 -12.51 7.83 -7.50
CA GLY A 237 -12.20 7.25 -8.80
C GLY A 237 -10.73 7.45 -9.20
N ALA A 238 -10.19 8.65 -9.00
CA ALA A 238 -8.78 8.95 -9.25
C ALA A 238 -7.84 8.11 -8.39
N GLY A 239 -8.13 8.00 -7.09
CA GLY A 239 -7.34 7.23 -6.14
C GLY A 239 -7.34 5.73 -6.46
N VAL A 240 -8.52 5.15 -6.73
CA VAL A 240 -8.63 3.73 -7.15
C VAL A 240 -7.81 3.49 -8.42
N SER A 241 -7.95 4.35 -9.44
CA SER A 241 -7.23 4.20 -10.72
C SER A 241 -5.72 4.31 -10.56
N ALA A 242 -5.22 5.24 -9.72
CA ALA A 242 -3.81 5.39 -9.43
C ALA A 242 -3.24 4.18 -8.66
N LEU A 243 -4.05 3.55 -7.81
CA LEU A 243 -3.61 2.38 -7.06
C LEU A 243 -3.68 1.08 -7.86
N VAL A 244 -4.61 0.97 -8.80
CA VAL A 244 -4.61 -0.10 -9.81
C VAL A 244 -3.31 -0.03 -10.62
N PHE A 245 -2.89 1.17 -11.07
CA PHE A 245 -1.60 1.37 -11.72
C PHE A 245 -0.43 0.85 -10.89
N ASN A 246 -0.33 1.27 -9.62
CA ASN A 246 0.75 0.83 -8.74
C ASN A 246 0.72 -0.68 -8.47
N SER A 247 -0.47 -1.24 -8.22
CA SER A 247 -0.67 -2.65 -7.91
C SER A 247 -0.27 -3.57 -9.06
N ILE A 248 -0.66 -3.22 -10.30
CA ILE A 248 -0.29 -4.00 -11.48
C ILE A 248 1.25 -3.99 -11.65
N ARG A 249 1.89 -2.82 -11.55
CA ARG A 249 3.36 -2.71 -11.69
C ARG A 249 4.10 -3.49 -10.62
N ASP A 250 3.74 -3.31 -9.34
CA ASP A 250 4.41 -4.02 -8.23
C ASP A 250 4.26 -5.55 -8.40
N GLY A 251 3.03 -6.03 -8.66
CA GLY A 251 2.75 -7.47 -8.77
C GLY A 251 3.32 -8.13 -10.02
N ALA A 252 3.47 -7.39 -11.12
CA ALA A 252 4.00 -7.95 -12.37
C ALA A 252 5.52 -7.84 -12.50
N THR A 253 6.19 -7.02 -11.69
CA THR A 253 7.63 -6.78 -11.79
C THR A 253 8.44 -8.08 -11.75
N VAL A 254 8.13 -8.98 -10.82
CA VAL A 254 8.90 -10.22 -10.68
C VAL A 254 8.72 -11.14 -11.89
N TYR A 255 7.50 -11.19 -12.47
CA TYR A 255 7.26 -11.93 -13.72
C TYR A 255 8.04 -11.34 -14.90
N TYR A 256 8.09 -10.00 -15.01
CA TYR A 256 8.86 -9.33 -16.06
C TYR A 256 10.35 -9.66 -15.97
N PHE A 257 10.94 -9.60 -14.78
CA PHE A 257 12.35 -9.91 -14.59
C PHE A 257 12.66 -11.40 -14.74
N LYS A 258 11.78 -12.29 -14.23
CA LYS A 258 11.99 -13.73 -14.33
C LYS A 258 11.83 -14.26 -15.76
N TYR A 259 10.76 -13.87 -16.47
CA TYR A 259 10.39 -14.51 -17.74
C TYR A 259 10.81 -13.71 -18.99
N PHE A 260 10.93 -12.38 -18.91
CA PHE A 260 11.37 -11.57 -20.04
C PHE A 260 12.85 -11.20 -19.97
N ILE A 261 13.31 -10.64 -18.84
CA ILE A 261 14.74 -10.26 -18.67
C ILE A 261 15.60 -11.50 -18.47
N ILE A 262 15.06 -12.58 -17.87
CA ILE A 262 15.79 -13.80 -17.48
C ILE A 262 16.89 -13.41 -16.48
N GLU A 263 16.48 -12.85 -15.34
CA GLU A 263 17.38 -12.24 -14.35
C GLU A 263 18.44 -13.20 -13.78
N GLU A 264 18.23 -14.52 -13.89
CA GLU A 264 19.20 -15.55 -13.52
C GLU A 264 20.51 -15.42 -14.28
N ALA A 265 20.47 -14.93 -15.55
CA ALA A 265 21.67 -14.68 -16.33
C ALA A 265 22.52 -13.52 -15.75
N TYR A 266 21.94 -12.67 -14.90
CA TYR A 266 22.57 -11.53 -14.25
C TYR A 266 22.84 -11.76 -12.75
N ALA A 267 22.77 -13.01 -12.27
CA ALA A 267 22.93 -13.39 -10.85
C ALA A 267 24.26 -12.95 -10.20
N ASN A 268 25.18 -12.39 -10.95
CA ASN A 268 26.49 -11.89 -10.47
C ASN A 268 26.49 -10.42 -10.03
N VAL A 269 25.34 -9.76 -9.92
CA VAL A 269 25.28 -8.41 -9.33
C VAL A 269 25.44 -8.55 -7.83
N SER A 270 26.69 -8.59 -7.38
CA SER A 270 27.01 -8.60 -5.94
C SER A 270 27.39 -7.19 -5.48
N LEU A 271 26.74 -6.73 -4.42
CA LEU A 271 27.08 -5.48 -3.74
C LEU A 271 27.42 -5.84 -2.28
N PHE A 272 28.58 -5.48 -1.79
CA PHE A 272 29.06 -5.83 -0.43
C PHE A 272 29.02 -7.33 -0.11
N GLY A 273 29.26 -8.20 -1.10
CA GLY A 273 29.26 -9.67 -0.93
C GLY A 273 27.87 -10.32 -0.88
N VAL A 274 26.79 -9.55 -1.08
CA VAL A 274 25.43 -10.04 -1.19
C VAL A 274 25.00 -10.04 -2.65
N SER A 275 24.53 -11.17 -3.16
CA SER A 275 23.99 -11.28 -4.51
C SER A 275 22.55 -10.76 -4.54
N PHE A 276 22.33 -9.67 -5.25
CA PHE A 276 20.98 -9.07 -5.40
C PHE A 276 20.29 -9.59 -6.66
N VAL A 277 19.00 -9.87 -6.51
CA VAL A 277 18.11 -10.19 -7.62
C VAL A 277 17.63 -8.90 -8.25
N LEU A 278 17.68 -8.80 -9.59
CA LEU A 278 17.34 -7.56 -10.31
C LEU A 278 15.93 -7.08 -10.03
N SER A 279 14.94 -7.99 -9.92
CA SER A 279 13.56 -7.65 -9.58
C SER A 279 13.44 -6.99 -8.22
N GLY A 280 14.12 -7.52 -7.20
CA GLY A 280 14.16 -6.95 -5.86
C GLY A 280 14.84 -5.58 -5.83
N LEU A 281 15.95 -5.43 -6.54
CA LEU A 281 16.66 -4.15 -6.67
C LEU A 281 15.79 -3.11 -7.39
N TYR A 282 15.11 -3.47 -8.47
CA TYR A 282 14.19 -2.61 -9.20
C TYR A 282 13.05 -2.08 -8.31
N LEU A 283 12.42 -2.95 -7.53
CA LEU A 283 11.38 -2.57 -6.57
C LEU A 283 11.93 -1.68 -5.47
N ALA A 284 13.11 -1.99 -4.92
CA ALA A 284 13.74 -1.18 -3.89
C ALA A 284 14.12 0.21 -4.39
N VAL A 285 14.71 0.32 -5.59
CA VAL A 285 15.01 1.60 -6.25
C VAL A 285 13.73 2.41 -6.47
N GLY A 286 12.66 1.76 -6.94
CA GLY A 286 11.35 2.39 -7.07
C GLY A 286 10.82 2.92 -5.73
N GLN A 287 10.98 2.17 -4.65
CA GLN A 287 10.55 2.60 -3.30
C GLN A 287 11.37 3.80 -2.80
N ALA A 288 12.68 3.83 -3.04
CA ALA A 288 13.51 4.99 -2.74
C ALA A 288 13.10 6.23 -3.57
N ALA A 289 12.82 6.04 -4.85
CA ALA A 289 12.36 7.09 -5.74
C ALA A 289 10.96 7.64 -5.34
N ASN A 290 10.06 6.80 -4.82
CA ASN A 290 8.79 7.23 -4.26
C ASN A 290 8.98 8.24 -3.11
N ILE A 291 9.98 8.05 -2.24
CA ILE A 291 10.29 8.99 -1.15
C ILE A 291 10.63 10.37 -1.72
N VAL A 292 11.43 10.41 -2.77
CA VAL A 292 11.76 11.67 -3.47
C VAL A 292 10.49 12.33 -4.01
N GLY A 293 9.59 11.56 -4.62
CA GLY A 293 8.29 12.03 -5.10
C GLY A 293 7.43 12.66 -4.00
N VAL A 294 7.35 12.00 -2.83
CA VAL A 294 6.64 12.52 -1.65
C VAL A 294 7.21 13.86 -1.20
N ILE A 295 8.54 13.99 -1.15
CA ILE A 295 9.21 15.23 -0.74
C ILE A 295 8.95 16.36 -1.74
N LEU A 296 8.96 16.06 -3.04
CA LEU A 296 8.75 17.04 -4.10
C LEU A 296 7.28 17.46 -4.24
N ALA A 297 6.32 16.67 -3.76
CA ALA A 297 4.89 16.96 -3.91
C ALA A 297 4.48 18.30 -3.30
N ALA A 298 4.96 18.62 -2.09
CA ALA A 298 4.61 19.85 -1.40
C ALA A 298 5.13 21.11 -2.11
N PRO A 299 6.45 21.26 -2.43
CA PRO A 299 6.94 22.44 -3.12
C PRO A 299 6.34 22.62 -4.52
N LEU A 300 6.12 21.54 -5.26
CA LEU A 300 5.50 21.62 -6.58
C LEU A 300 4.02 22.03 -6.49
N SER A 301 3.27 21.47 -5.56
CA SER A 301 1.86 21.83 -5.39
C SER A 301 1.66 23.26 -4.90
N ASN A 302 2.60 23.79 -4.12
CA ASN A 302 2.56 25.18 -3.68
C ASN A 302 2.80 26.17 -4.84
N GLN A 303 3.58 25.78 -5.86
CA GLN A 303 3.89 26.64 -7.01
C GLN A 303 2.81 26.58 -8.10
N ILE A 304 2.38 25.40 -8.49
CA ILE A 304 1.48 25.20 -9.66
C ILE A 304 0.08 24.73 -9.28
N GLY A 305 -0.18 24.45 -8.00
CA GLY A 305 -1.44 23.95 -7.46
C GLY A 305 -1.53 22.41 -7.43
N LYS A 306 -2.28 21.88 -6.46
CA LYS A 306 -2.43 20.44 -6.20
C LYS A 306 -2.96 19.67 -7.45
N LYS A 307 -4.02 20.20 -8.07
CA LYS A 307 -4.65 19.59 -9.24
C LYS A 307 -3.66 19.45 -10.40
N ARG A 308 -2.92 20.51 -10.73
CA ARG A 308 -1.95 20.51 -11.85
C ARG A 308 -0.76 19.61 -11.56
N THR A 309 -0.25 19.62 -10.33
CA THR A 309 0.85 18.75 -9.92
C THR A 309 0.45 17.28 -10.05
N TYR A 310 -0.73 16.92 -9.56
CA TYR A 310 -1.26 15.55 -9.68
C TYR A 310 -1.38 15.11 -11.14
N MET A 311 -2.05 15.93 -11.97
CA MET A 311 -2.23 15.62 -13.40
C MET A 311 -0.90 15.51 -14.14
N GLY A 312 0.02 16.44 -13.90
CA GLY A 312 1.35 16.43 -14.51
C GLY A 312 2.14 15.16 -14.16
N SER A 313 2.17 14.80 -12.88
CA SER A 313 2.83 13.56 -12.42
C SER A 313 2.23 12.32 -13.08
N MET A 314 0.88 12.21 -13.12
CA MET A 314 0.23 11.07 -13.75
C MET A 314 0.41 11.02 -15.26
N LEU A 315 0.41 12.15 -15.96
CA LEU A 315 0.69 12.20 -17.39
C LEU A 315 2.12 11.78 -17.70
N ILE A 316 3.10 12.27 -16.96
CA ILE A 316 4.50 11.84 -17.13
C ILE A 316 4.63 10.33 -16.86
N ALA A 317 4.04 9.83 -15.77
CA ALA A 317 4.03 8.40 -15.47
C ALA A 317 3.36 7.58 -16.60
N SER A 318 2.29 8.10 -17.20
CA SER A 318 1.59 7.45 -18.31
C SER A 318 2.49 7.36 -19.55
N VAL A 319 3.09 8.47 -19.96
CA VAL A 319 3.97 8.51 -21.14
C VAL A 319 5.17 7.59 -20.96
N LEU A 320 5.83 7.65 -19.81
CA LEU A 320 6.97 6.78 -19.52
C LEU A 320 6.56 5.31 -19.44
N SER A 321 5.38 5.00 -18.88
CA SER A 321 4.87 3.63 -18.88
C SER A 321 4.58 3.13 -20.29
N ILE A 322 3.98 3.93 -21.15
CA ILE A 322 3.75 3.56 -22.55
C ILE A 322 5.08 3.29 -23.26
N LEU A 323 6.06 4.20 -23.12
CA LEU A 323 7.38 4.07 -23.73
C LEU A 323 8.15 2.84 -23.21
N PHE A 324 7.86 2.39 -22.00
CA PHE A 324 8.48 1.21 -21.39
C PHE A 324 8.28 -0.08 -22.23
N PHE A 325 7.22 -0.16 -23.03
CA PHE A 325 6.92 -1.33 -23.88
C PHE A 325 8.02 -1.63 -24.92
N TRP A 326 8.65 -0.58 -25.45
CA TRP A 326 9.68 -0.69 -26.51
C TRP A 326 11.09 -0.96 -25.96
N LEU A 327 11.26 -0.99 -24.61
CA LEU A 327 12.54 -1.37 -24.02
C LEU A 327 12.81 -2.86 -24.20
N ASP A 328 14.05 -3.17 -24.57
CA ASP A 328 14.48 -4.56 -24.73
C ASP A 328 15.18 -5.05 -23.44
N LYS A 329 15.38 -6.36 -23.34
CA LYS A 329 16.03 -7.02 -22.21
C LYS A 329 17.48 -6.55 -21.97
N THR A 330 18.14 -5.98 -22.99
CA THR A 330 19.49 -5.40 -22.91
C THR A 330 19.51 -3.99 -22.33
N ASP A 331 18.36 -3.29 -22.29
CA ASP A 331 18.26 -1.88 -21.91
C ASP A 331 18.11 -1.67 -20.40
N LEU A 332 18.82 -2.47 -19.59
CA LEU A 332 18.66 -2.44 -18.11
C LEU A 332 18.80 -1.02 -17.52
N ALA A 333 19.77 -0.23 -18.00
CA ALA A 333 19.96 1.13 -17.52
C ALA A 333 18.73 2.02 -17.77
N LEU A 334 18.09 1.91 -18.95
CA LEU A 334 16.85 2.64 -19.28
C LEU A 334 15.65 2.12 -18.47
N ILE A 335 15.55 0.80 -18.29
CA ILE A 335 14.51 0.16 -17.48
C ILE A 335 14.53 0.71 -16.05
N PHE A 336 15.70 0.79 -15.42
CA PHE A 336 15.88 1.37 -14.08
C PHE A 336 15.66 2.88 -14.06
N THR A 337 16.12 3.60 -15.09
CA THR A 337 15.90 5.05 -15.20
C THR A 337 14.41 5.38 -15.29
N PHE A 338 13.66 4.66 -16.13
CA PHE A 338 12.22 4.82 -16.25
C PHE A 338 11.51 4.50 -14.93
N GLN A 339 11.94 3.45 -14.23
CA GLN A 339 11.41 3.12 -12.90
C GLN A 339 11.57 4.28 -11.91
N VAL A 340 12.74 4.90 -11.86
CA VAL A 340 13.00 6.05 -10.98
C VAL A 340 12.01 7.18 -11.26
N PHE A 341 11.89 7.61 -12.51
CA PHE A 341 11.01 8.71 -12.87
C PHE A 341 9.52 8.38 -12.67
N ILE A 342 9.08 7.18 -13.06
CA ILE A 342 7.71 6.72 -12.83
C ILE A 342 7.41 6.68 -11.34
N SER A 343 8.34 6.19 -10.52
CA SER A 343 8.16 6.09 -9.08
C SER A 343 8.16 7.45 -8.38
N ILE A 344 8.98 8.42 -8.82
CA ILE A 344 8.92 9.80 -8.34
C ILE A 344 7.52 10.37 -8.60
N CYS A 345 6.98 10.19 -9.79
CA CYS A 345 5.63 10.63 -10.14
C CYS A 345 4.58 9.93 -9.27
N ALA A 346 4.67 8.60 -9.12
CA ALA A 346 3.75 7.81 -8.30
C ALA A 346 3.78 8.20 -6.83
N GLY A 347 4.97 8.45 -6.27
CA GLY A 347 5.15 8.86 -4.88
C GLY A 347 4.51 10.21 -4.54
N SER A 348 4.50 11.15 -5.50
CA SER A 348 3.90 12.47 -5.30
C SER A 348 2.38 12.46 -5.11
N ILE A 349 1.70 11.39 -5.54
CA ILE A 349 0.23 11.30 -5.56
C ILE A 349 -0.37 11.17 -4.18
N PHE A 350 0.25 10.35 -3.30
CA PHE A 350 -0.31 10.08 -1.98
C PHE A 350 -0.51 11.35 -1.15
N PRO A 351 0.49 12.22 -0.92
CA PRO A 351 0.29 13.43 -0.14
C PRO A 351 -0.70 14.40 -0.80
N LEU A 352 -0.74 14.45 -2.15
CA LEU A 352 -1.69 15.28 -2.87
C LEU A 352 -3.13 14.80 -2.69
N LEU A 353 -3.39 13.49 -2.84
CA LEU A 353 -4.72 12.90 -2.61
C LEU A 353 -5.21 13.16 -1.18
N TRP A 354 -4.37 12.93 -0.16
CA TRP A 354 -4.74 13.18 1.23
C TRP A 354 -5.07 14.66 1.47
N SER A 355 -4.29 15.57 0.89
CA SER A 355 -4.56 17.00 0.95
C SER A 355 -5.87 17.38 0.25
N MET A 356 -6.16 16.79 -0.93
CA MET A 356 -7.40 17.04 -1.67
C MET A 356 -8.64 16.43 -0.99
N TYR A 357 -8.50 15.33 -0.26
CA TYR A 357 -9.58 14.81 0.60
C TYR A 357 -9.88 15.75 1.77
N ALA A 358 -8.86 16.41 2.35
CA ALA A 358 -9.10 17.48 3.33
C ALA A 358 -9.87 18.66 2.72
N ASP A 359 -9.56 19.04 1.49
CA ASP A 359 -10.32 20.08 0.76
C ASP A 359 -11.80 19.68 0.57
N CYS A 360 -12.09 18.38 0.37
CA CYS A 360 -13.47 17.87 0.31
C CYS A 360 -14.21 17.98 1.66
N THR A 361 -13.51 17.89 2.79
CA THR A 361 -14.13 18.10 4.10
C THR A 361 -14.57 19.55 4.30
N ASP A 362 -13.71 20.50 3.91
CA ASP A 362 -14.02 21.93 4.00
C ASP A 362 -15.16 22.32 3.02
N TYR A 363 -15.18 21.74 1.82
CA TYR A 363 -16.29 21.90 0.88
C TYR A 363 -17.62 21.35 1.44
N SER A 364 -17.59 20.17 2.10
CA SER A 364 -18.78 19.59 2.73
C SER A 364 -19.28 20.50 3.85
N GLU A 365 -18.41 20.98 4.74
CA GLU A 365 -18.74 21.88 5.84
C GLU A 365 -19.42 23.18 5.32
N LEU A 366 -18.88 23.78 4.25
CA LEU A 366 -19.47 24.98 3.67
C LEU A 366 -20.88 24.72 3.11
N LYS A 367 -21.09 23.56 2.48
CA LYS A 367 -22.33 23.25 1.75
C LYS A 367 -23.45 22.74 2.64
N THR A 368 -23.13 21.88 3.62
CA THR A 368 -24.10 21.18 4.45
C THR A 368 -24.09 21.63 5.91
N GLY A 369 -23.10 22.43 6.33
CA GLY A 369 -22.86 22.76 7.72
C GLY A 369 -22.25 21.63 8.55
N ASN A 370 -22.08 20.45 7.94
CA ASN A 370 -21.56 19.25 8.60
C ASN A 370 -20.16 18.89 8.08
N ARG A 371 -19.22 18.71 9.00
CA ARG A 371 -17.84 18.35 8.69
C ARG A 371 -17.61 16.83 8.87
N ALA A 372 -18.04 16.04 7.89
CA ALA A 372 -17.92 14.57 7.92
C ALA A 372 -16.46 14.10 7.68
N THR A 373 -15.49 14.63 8.43
CA THR A 373 -14.05 14.37 8.24
C THR A 373 -13.71 12.89 8.36
N GLY A 374 -14.19 12.24 9.42
CA GLY A 374 -13.89 10.82 9.66
C GLY A 374 -14.38 9.93 8.53
N LEU A 375 -15.57 10.19 7.99
CA LEU A 375 -16.17 9.40 6.92
C LEU A 375 -15.43 9.60 5.58
N ILE A 376 -15.02 10.84 5.25
CA ILE A 376 -14.24 11.13 4.04
C ILE A 376 -12.88 10.45 4.08
N PHE A 377 -12.16 10.52 5.20
CA PHE A 377 -10.84 9.88 5.32
C PHE A 377 -10.91 8.35 5.41
N SER A 378 -11.91 7.78 6.08
CA SER A 378 -12.11 6.33 6.12
C SER A 378 -12.45 5.75 4.75
N SER A 379 -13.30 6.44 3.99
CA SER A 379 -13.63 6.04 2.62
C SER A 379 -12.44 6.16 1.66
N SER A 380 -11.53 7.11 1.90
CA SER A 380 -10.30 7.20 1.12
C SER A 380 -9.35 6.04 1.40
N SER A 381 -9.24 5.59 2.65
CA SER A 381 -8.51 4.36 3.00
C SER A 381 -9.12 3.12 2.35
N MET A 382 -10.45 3.04 2.31
CA MET A 382 -11.17 1.96 1.63
C MET A 382 -10.89 1.97 0.12
N SER A 383 -10.82 3.15 -0.52
CA SER A 383 -10.46 3.25 -1.94
C SER A 383 -9.07 2.69 -2.24
N GLN A 384 -8.13 2.89 -1.32
CA GLN A 384 -6.79 2.33 -1.44
C GLN A 384 -6.81 0.80 -1.42
N LYS A 385 -7.52 0.20 -0.47
CA LYS A 385 -7.67 -1.26 -0.39
C LYS A 385 -8.30 -1.84 -1.65
N PHE A 386 -9.37 -1.22 -2.17
CA PHE A 386 -10.01 -1.65 -3.41
C PHE A 386 -9.12 -1.48 -4.65
N GLY A 387 -8.40 -0.36 -4.77
CA GLY A 387 -7.47 -0.15 -5.88
C GLY A 387 -6.39 -1.22 -5.95
N TRP A 388 -5.78 -1.57 -4.81
CA TRP A 388 -4.82 -2.67 -4.73
C TRP A 388 -5.45 -4.01 -5.08
N ALA A 389 -6.64 -4.32 -4.56
CA ALA A 389 -7.35 -5.58 -4.83
C ALA A 389 -7.70 -5.76 -6.31
N ILE A 390 -8.25 -4.71 -6.92
CA ILE A 390 -8.61 -4.71 -8.34
C ILE A 390 -7.34 -4.91 -9.19
N GLY A 391 -6.26 -4.17 -8.88
CA GLY A 391 -5.02 -4.29 -9.65
C GLY A 391 -4.39 -5.67 -9.57
N THR A 392 -4.32 -6.28 -8.37
CA THR A 392 -3.82 -7.66 -8.24
C THR A 392 -4.73 -8.70 -8.91
N ALA A 393 -6.05 -8.52 -8.84
CA ALA A 393 -7.00 -9.41 -9.53
C ALA A 393 -6.84 -9.33 -11.05
N ILE A 394 -6.75 -8.12 -11.60
CA ILE A 394 -6.50 -7.88 -13.02
C ILE A 394 -5.19 -8.55 -13.45
N THR A 395 -4.12 -8.43 -12.67
CA THR A 395 -2.84 -9.10 -12.95
C THR A 395 -3.03 -10.61 -13.06
N GLY A 396 -3.70 -11.25 -12.10
CA GLY A 396 -3.93 -12.70 -12.14
C GLY A 396 -4.80 -13.17 -13.30
N TRP A 397 -5.88 -12.46 -13.58
CA TRP A 397 -6.78 -12.81 -14.69
C TRP A 397 -6.13 -12.60 -16.05
N LEU A 398 -5.35 -11.54 -16.24
CA LEU A 398 -4.67 -11.28 -17.50
C LEU A 398 -3.47 -12.20 -17.70
N LEU A 399 -2.73 -12.61 -16.66
CA LEU A 399 -1.73 -13.67 -16.77
C LEU A 399 -2.37 -14.95 -17.32
N ALA A 400 -3.50 -15.37 -16.78
CA ALA A 400 -4.23 -16.53 -17.27
C ALA A 400 -4.74 -16.34 -18.70
N PHE A 401 -5.25 -15.15 -19.05
CA PHE A 401 -5.73 -14.80 -20.39
C PHE A 401 -4.63 -14.89 -21.44
N PHE A 402 -3.40 -14.44 -21.12
CA PHE A 402 -2.23 -14.57 -22.00
C PHE A 402 -1.60 -15.96 -21.97
N GLY A 403 -2.22 -16.95 -21.33
CA GLY A 403 -1.77 -18.34 -21.33
C GLY A 403 -0.52 -18.58 -20.48
N PHE A 404 -0.29 -17.78 -19.43
CA PHE A 404 0.85 -17.94 -18.54
C PHE A 404 0.88 -19.33 -17.88
N GLN A 405 2.02 -19.99 -17.94
CA GLN A 405 2.30 -21.24 -17.26
C GLN A 405 3.56 -21.08 -16.40
N ALA A 406 3.41 -21.35 -15.11
CA ALA A 406 4.51 -21.18 -14.16
C ALA A 406 5.69 -22.12 -14.46
N ASN A 407 6.90 -21.63 -14.30
CA ASN A 407 8.16 -22.38 -14.43
C ASN A 407 8.36 -23.08 -15.79
N THR A 408 7.80 -22.53 -16.85
CA THR A 408 8.00 -23.01 -18.23
C THR A 408 8.51 -21.88 -19.11
N VAL A 409 9.05 -22.23 -20.27
CA VAL A 409 9.35 -21.25 -21.31
C VAL A 409 8.03 -20.70 -21.83
N GLN A 410 7.85 -19.40 -21.77
CA GLN A 410 6.63 -18.71 -22.15
C GLN A 410 6.55 -18.52 -23.66
N SER A 411 5.33 -18.50 -24.21
CA SER A 411 5.08 -18.15 -25.60
C SER A 411 5.37 -16.66 -25.84
N GLU A 412 5.62 -16.25 -27.08
CA GLU A 412 5.83 -14.85 -27.46
C GLU A 412 4.61 -13.97 -27.09
N GLU A 413 3.41 -14.52 -27.19
CA GLU A 413 2.17 -13.85 -26.78
C GLU A 413 2.15 -13.60 -25.26
N THR A 414 2.52 -14.60 -24.46
CA THR A 414 2.60 -14.47 -22.99
C THR A 414 3.68 -13.45 -22.60
N ILE A 415 4.85 -13.48 -23.25
CA ILE A 415 5.93 -12.49 -23.01
C ILE A 415 5.47 -11.08 -23.35
N SER A 416 4.78 -10.91 -24.51
CA SER A 416 4.20 -9.61 -24.87
C SER A 416 3.18 -9.15 -23.82
N GLY A 417 2.33 -10.05 -23.32
CA GLY A 417 1.42 -9.79 -22.21
C GLY A 417 2.15 -9.33 -20.95
N ILE A 418 3.22 -10.02 -20.55
CA ILE A 418 4.04 -9.65 -19.39
C ILE A 418 4.65 -8.24 -19.59
N LYS A 419 5.12 -7.87 -20.77
CA LYS A 419 5.58 -6.51 -21.08
C LYS A 419 4.47 -5.47 -20.91
N MET A 420 3.22 -5.80 -21.28
CA MET A 420 2.06 -4.92 -21.13
C MET A 420 1.76 -4.60 -19.66
N PHE A 421 2.08 -5.48 -18.70
CA PHE A 421 1.87 -5.23 -17.27
C PHE A 421 2.76 -4.13 -16.70
N LEU A 422 3.92 -3.83 -17.28
CA LEU A 422 4.75 -2.71 -16.87
C LEU A 422 4.56 -1.46 -17.75
N SER A 423 3.79 -1.58 -18.84
CA SER A 423 3.62 -0.54 -19.85
C SER A 423 2.17 -0.08 -20.04
N PHE A 424 1.44 -0.65 -21.00
CA PHE A 424 0.11 -0.17 -21.41
C PHE A 424 -0.94 -0.35 -20.31
N LEU A 425 -0.95 -1.47 -19.60
CA LEU A 425 -1.99 -1.73 -18.59
C LEU A 425 -1.93 -0.75 -17.42
N PRO A 426 -0.76 -0.48 -16.81
CA PRO A 426 -0.64 0.60 -15.84
C PRO A 426 -0.98 1.98 -16.42
N ALA A 427 -0.59 2.26 -17.68
CA ALA A 427 -0.88 3.53 -18.32
C ALA A 427 -2.39 3.81 -18.40
N VAL A 428 -3.22 2.79 -18.61
CA VAL A 428 -4.69 2.93 -18.53
C VAL A 428 -5.12 3.46 -17.16
N GLY A 429 -4.55 2.93 -16.07
CA GLY A 429 -4.83 3.38 -14.70
C GLY A 429 -4.44 4.85 -14.49
N THR A 430 -3.26 5.26 -14.98
CA THR A 430 -2.81 6.66 -14.85
C THR A 430 -3.66 7.61 -15.69
N ILE A 431 -4.02 7.23 -16.92
CA ILE A 431 -4.89 8.03 -17.80
C ILE A 431 -6.28 8.19 -17.18
N LEU A 432 -6.89 7.12 -16.68
CA LEU A 432 -8.19 7.18 -15.99
C LEU A 432 -8.11 8.11 -14.78
N SER A 433 -7.02 8.03 -13.99
CA SER A 433 -6.81 8.92 -12.85
C SER A 433 -6.73 10.38 -13.29
N VAL A 434 -6.03 10.70 -14.38
CA VAL A 434 -5.98 12.06 -14.96
C VAL A 434 -7.36 12.52 -15.40
N VAL A 435 -8.14 11.66 -16.07
CA VAL A 435 -9.50 11.97 -16.51
C VAL A 435 -10.39 12.33 -15.33
N PHE A 436 -10.36 11.54 -14.24
CA PHE A 436 -11.10 11.89 -13.03
C PHE A 436 -10.69 13.26 -12.49
N ILE A 437 -9.38 13.50 -12.30
CA ILE A 437 -8.90 14.76 -11.73
C ILE A 437 -9.15 15.96 -12.67
N ALA A 438 -9.22 15.77 -13.98
CA ALA A 438 -9.60 16.84 -14.91
C ALA A 438 -10.98 17.43 -14.57
N PHE A 439 -11.92 16.60 -14.12
CA PHE A 439 -13.26 17.00 -13.67
C PHE A 439 -13.30 17.50 -12.21
N TYR A 440 -12.18 17.46 -11.47
CA TYR A 440 -12.14 17.92 -10.08
C TYR A 440 -12.39 19.42 -9.98
N PRO A 441 -13.47 19.87 -9.27
CA PRO A 441 -13.93 21.24 -9.34
C PRO A 441 -13.26 22.19 -8.34
N LEU A 442 -12.52 21.67 -7.34
CA LEU A 442 -11.91 22.47 -6.28
C LEU A 442 -10.52 22.94 -6.73
N SER A 443 -10.46 24.11 -7.39
CA SER A 443 -9.19 24.78 -7.71
C SER A 443 -8.62 25.48 -6.48
N GLU A 444 -7.34 25.82 -6.51
CA GLU A 444 -6.67 26.59 -5.43
C GLU A 444 -7.39 27.90 -5.12
N THR A 445 -7.87 28.63 -6.16
CA THR A 445 -8.63 29.88 -5.98
C THR A 445 -9.93 29.61 -5.23
N LYS A 446 -10.66 28.58 -5.64
CA LYS A 446 -11.94 28.21 -5.01
C LYS A 446 -11.74 27.74 -3.56
N MET A 447 -10.65 27.03 -3.28
CA MET A 447 -10.32 26.60 -1.91
C MET A 447 -9.98 27.80 -1.01
N LYS A 448 -9.28 28.82 -1.53
CA LYS A 448 -9.04 30.06 -0.78
C LYS A 448 -10.35 30.76 -0.41
N GLU A 449 -11.32 30.86 -1.34
CA GLU A 449 -12.65 31.42 -1.08
C GLU A 449 -13.42 30.61 -0.03
N ILE A 450 -13.41 29.27 -0.14
CA ILE A 450 -14.06 28.37 0.83
C ILE A 450 -13.48 28.57 2.21
N THR A 451 -12.15 28.55 2.34
CA THR A 451 -11.46 28.71 3.62
C THR A 451 -11.75 30.07 4.25
N ALA A 452 -11.69 31.17 3.48
CA ALA A 452 -12.00 32.51 3.96
C ALA A 452 -13.46 32.60 4.47
N THR A 453 -14.41 32.03 3.71
CA THR A 453 -15.84 32.01 4.11
C THR A 453 -16.07 31.22 5.40
N LEU A 454 -15.40 30.06 5.55
CA LEU A 454 -15.49 29.25 6.77
C LEU A 454 -14.86 29.95 7.98
N GLU A 455 -13.74 30.65 7.80
CA GLU A 455 -13.12 31.44 8.87
C GLU A 455 -14.03 32.59 9.35
N THR A 456 -14.71 33.27 8.44
CA THR A 456 -15.68 34.33 8.79
C THR A 456 -16.84 33.75 9.59
N LYS A 457 -17.47 32.66 9.11
CA LYS A 457 -18.55 31.99 9.81
C LYS A 457 -18.16 31.51 11.22
N ARG A 458 -16.95 30.96 11.37
CA ARG A 458 -16.44 30.49 12.67
C ARG A 458 -16.18 31.63 13.65
N LYS A 459 -15.81 32.81 13.18
CA LYS A 459 -15.70 34.02 14.02
C LYS A 459 -17.08 34.50 14.50
N GLU A 460 -18.04 34.57 13.59
CA GLU A 460 -19.42 34.98 13.91
C GLU A 460 -20.12 34.01 14.90
N THR A 461 -19.76 32.73 14.91
CA THR A 461 -20.34 31.72 15.83
C THR A 461 -19.67 31.74 17.22
N ASN A 462 -18.45 32.29 17.32
CA ASN A 462 -17.71 32.40 18.59
C ASN A 462 -17.88 33.77 19.29
N GLU A 463 -18.54 34.73 18.63
CA GLU A 463 -19.06 36.00 19.22
C GLU A 463 -20.51 35.84 19.68
#